data_558b7ab28b5e834bf1edaf9e4026e79c
#
_entry.id   558b7ab28b5e834bf1edaf9e4026e79c
#
_cell.length_a   1.000
_cell.length_b   1.000
_cell.length_c   1.000
_cell.angle_alpha   90.00
_cell.angle_beta   90.00
_cell.angle_gamma   90.00
#
_symmetry.space_group_name_H-M   'P 1'
#
loop_
_entity.id
_entity.type
_entity.pdbx_description
1 polymer ?
#
loop_
_entity_poly.entity_id
_entity_poly.type
_entity_poly.pdbx_seq_one_letter_code
_entity_poly.pdbx_strand_id
1 'polypeptide(L)'
;MLIQQQQEWQDILSSVREMSQAYNGGMVVIGGVAVWLHSQKMADVNLLQASHDADFYLSLQDFGTLRSVDEVTANKRLGKYQIIKNGVDFDVYVERNTDLIVPFDAIMAASEIIQDIPCASLGHLLTLKTHAYSDRRFSAKGEKDARDIIKILLLFNENKMVSARSLSFFLEEEWLLVEKVTQQQKLFLDIANGNAYTAKEYRKKALQGLEYAYKAKNAGMDTCTNGNQGGYLYKGPKT
;
A
#
# COMPACT_ATOMS: atom_id res chain seq x y z
N MET A 1 22.89 16.94 2.35
CA MET A 1 21.88 15.94 2.84
C MET A 1 20.58 16.02 2.03
N LEU A 2 19.85 17.14 1.98
CA LEU A 2 18.58 17.24 1.22
C LEU A 2 18.74 16.96 -0.30
N ILE A 3 19.78 17.47 -0.94
CA ILE A 3 20.03 17.28 -2.38
C ILE A 3 20.31 15.81 -2.71
N GLN A 4 21.07 15.12 -1.89
CA GLN A 4 21.40 13.70 -2.08
C GLN A 4 20.16 12.81 -1.91
N GLN A 5 19.32 13.05 -0.89
CA GLN A 5 18.04 12.36 -0.71
C GLN A 5 17.09 12.61 -1.90
N GLN A 6 17.09 13.81 -2.45
CA GLN A 6 16.27 14.14 -3.60
C GLN A 6 16.72 13.40 -4.86
N GLN A 7 18.05 13.24 -5.07
CA GLN A 7 18.61 12.49 -6.18
C GLN A 7 18.26 10.99 -6.06
N GLU A 8 18.56 10.38 -4.91
CA GLU A 8 18.20 8.97 -4.64
C GLU A 8 16.72 8.68 -4.92
N TRP A 9 15.85 9.63 -4.57
CA TRP A 9 14.43 9.50 -4.81
C TRP A 9 14.07 9.58 -6.30
N GLN A 10 14.70 10.45 -7.05
CA GLN A 10 14.53 10.52 -8.51
C GLN A 10 15.01 9.24 -9.19
N ASP A 11 16.10 8.64 -8.72
CA ASP A 11 16.64 7.38 -9.24
C ASP A 11 15.65 6.22 -8.97
N ILE A 12 15.04 6.16 -7.77
CA ILE A 12 13.99 5.19 -7.44
C ILE A 12 12.81 5.36 -8.39
N LEU A 13 12.27 6.57 -8.55
CA LEU A 13 11.11 6.82 -9.42
C LEU A 13 11.40 6.52 -10.89
N SER A 14 12.61 6.84 -11.36
CA SER A 14 13.04 6.51 -12.71
C SER A 14 13.06 5.00 -12.93
N SER A 15 13.66 4.25 -12.00
CA SER A 15 13.73 2.80 -12.07
C SER A 15 12.36 2.14 -11.95
N VAL A 16 11.47 2.66 -11.09
CA VAL A 16 10.06 2.22 -10.97
C VAL A 16 9.31 2.42 -12.28
N ARG A 17 9.50 3.58 -12.93
CA ARG A 17 8.85 3.87 -14.22
C ARG A 17 9.36 2.97 -15.33
N GLU A 18 10.66 2.73 -15.39
CA GLU A 18 11.28 1.79 -16.34
C GLU A 18 10.71 0.39 -16.18
N MET A 19 10.64 -0.12 -14.95
CA MET A 19 10.03 -1.42 -14.63
C MET A 19 8.56 -1.47 -15.03
N SER A 20 7.80 -0.42 -14.74
CA SER A 20 6.38 -0.32 -15.09
C SER A 20 6.14 -0.38 -16.61
N GLN A 21 7.03 0.23 -17.39
CA GLN A 21 6.96 0.19 -18.85
C GLN A 21 7.35 -1.19 -19.40
N ALA A 22 8.34 -1.85 -18.80
CA ALA A 22 8.80 -3.18 -19.20
C ALA A 22 7.73 -4.27 -18.98
N TYR A 23 6.90 -4.13 -17.92
CA TYR A 23 5.86 -5.10 -17.53
C TYR A 23 4.46 -4.47 -17.62
N ASN A 24 4.17 -3.84 -18.76
CA ASN A 24 2.93 -3.12 -18.98
C ASN A 24 1.70 -4.05 -18.88
N GLY A 25 0.86 -3.80 -17.87
CA GLY A 25 -0.35 -4.56 -17.59
C GLY A 25 -0.17 -5.77 -16.67
N GLY A 26 1.06 -6.14 -16.29
CA GLY A 26 1.35 -7.25 -15.37
C GLY A 26 2.11 -6.85 -14.11
N MET A 27 2.24 -5.53 -13.82
CA MET A 27 2.91 -5.01 -12.65
C MET A 27 2.09 -3.91 -11.99
N VAL A 28 2.09 -3.89 -10.67
CA VAL A 28 1.54 -2.79 -9.87
C VAL A 28 2.48 -2.45 -8.72
N VAL A 29 2.70 -1.16 -8.49
CA VAL A 29 3.48 -0.67 -7.35
C VAL A 29 2.62 -0.71 -6.10
N ILE A 30 3.18 -1.27 -5.03
CA ILE A 30 2.60 -1.34 -3.69
C ILE A 30 3.53 -0.68 -2.67
N GLY A 31 3.28 -0.84 -1.39
CA GLY A 31 4.22 -0.42 -0.34
C GLY A 31 4.37 1.09 -0.19
N GLY A 32 5.55 1.51 0.27
CA GLY A 32 5.84 2.90 0.62
C GLY A 32 5.88 3.86 -0.58
N VAL A 33 6.37 3.39 -1.74
CA VAL A 33 6.42 4.18 -2.98
C VAL A 33 5.00 4.49 -3.49
N ALA A 34 4.09 3.51 -3.44
CA ALA A 34 2.69 3.74 -3.84
C ALA A 34 2.01 4.77 -2.93
N VAL A 35 2.19 4.69 -1.60
CA VAL A 35 1.67 5.70 -0.65
C VAL A 35 2.24 7.09 -0.97
N TRP A 36 3.53 7.19 -1.27
CA TRP A 36 4.17 8.45 -1.65
C TRP A 36 3.58 9.01 -2.94
N LEU A 37 3.41 8.20 -3.99
CA LEU A 37 2.81 8.62 -5.27
C LEU A 37 1.39 9.18 -5.07
N HIS A 38 0.56 8.53 -4.27
CA HIS A 38 -0.74 9.06 -3.88
C HIS A 38 -0.64 10.38 -3.11
N SER A 39 0.36 10.52 -2.23
CA SER A 39 0.57 11.72 -1.41
C SER A 39 0.97 12.96 -2.22
N GLN A 40 1.48 12.78 -3.45
CA GLN A 40 1.78 13.89 -4.37
C GLN A 40 0.54 14.74 -4.71
N LYS A 41 -0.65 14.16 -4.61
CA LYS A 41 -1.93 14.87 -4.82
C LYS A 41 -2.20 15.89 -3.71
N MET A 42 -1.57 15.72 -2.54
CA MET A 42 -1.66 16.66 -1.42
C MET A 42 -0.46 17.61 -1.50
N ALA A 43 -0.63 18.88 -1.67
CA ALA A 43 0.47 19.86 -1.69
C ALA A 43 1.16 20.03 -0.30
N ASP A 44 1.37 18.93 0.42
CA ASP A 44 1.89 18.88 1.78
C ASP A 44 3.23 18.12 1.83
N VAL A 45 4.32 18.87 1.91
CA VAL A 45 5.68 18.34 1.92
C VAL A 45 5.97 17.39 3.09
N ASN A 46 5.25 17.51 4.21
CA ASN A 46 5.43 16.62 5.36
C ASN A 46 5.01 15.18 5.07
N LEU A 47 4.15 14.97 4.08
CA LEU A 47 3.67 13.65 3.69
C LEU A 47 4.59 12.98 2.67
N LEU A 48 5.53 13.72 2.09
CA LEU A 48 6.45 13.28 1.04
C LEU A 48 7.72 12.63 1.60
N GLN A 49 7.57 11.70 2.54
CA GLN A 49 8.70 10.98 3.09
C GLN A 49 9.14 9.87 2.15
N ALA A 50 10.39 9.91 1.71
CA ALA A 50 10.97 8.95 0.77
C ALA A 50 11.04 7.53 1.35
N SER A 51 10.99 6.53 0.47
CA SER A 51 11.28 5.13 0.76
C SER A 51 12.62 4.77 0.13
N HIS A 52 13.42 3.90 0.75
CA HIS A 52 14.70 3.42 0.19
C HIS A 52 14.53 2.16 -0.65
N ASP A 53 13.38 1.52 -0.57
CA ASP A 53 13.01 0.31 -1.26
C ASP A 53 11.69 0.51 -2.01
N ALA A 54 11.52 -0.16 -3.12
CA ALA A 54 10.27 -0.18 -3.87
C ALA A 54 9.69 -1.61 -3.87
N ASP A 55 8.40 -1.71 -3.64
CA ASP A 55 7.67 -2.97 -3.61
C ASP A 55 6.79 -3.11 -4.86
N PHE A 56 6.91 -4.21 -5.58
CA PHE A 56 6.09 -4.55 -6.74
C PHE A 56 5.30 -5.82 -6.53
N TYR A 57 4.11 -5.86 -7.12
CA TYR A 57 3.36 -7.07 -7.30
C TYR A 57 3.27 -7.39 -8.79
N LEU A 58 3.79 -8.54 -9.19
CA LEU A 58 3.93 -8.99 -10.57
C LEU A 58 3.01 -10.17 -10.87
N SER A 59 2.51 -10.22 -12.11
CA SER A 59 1.89 -11.42 -12.65
C SER A 59 2.90 -12.58 -12.71
N LEU A 60 2.42 -13.81 -12.66
CA LEU A 60 3.27 -14.99 -12.79
C LEU A 60 3.97 -15.02 -14.15
N GLN A 61 3.31 -14.55 -15.21
CA GLN A 61 3.88 -14.47 -16.56
C GLN A 61 5.06 -13.50 -16.63
N ASP A 62 4.88 -12.27 -16.10
CA ASP A 62 5.92 -11.25 -16.15
C ASP A 62 7.08 -11.56 -15.22
N PHE A 63 6.83 -12.28 -14.14
CA PHE A 63 7.89 -12.82 -13.31
C PHE A 63 8.78 -13.82 -14.06
N GLY A 64 8.21 -14.63 -14.95
CA GLY A 64 9.00 -15.48 -15.85
C GLY A 64 9.94 -14.67 -16.74
N THR A 65 9.45 -13.56 -17.29
CA THR A 65 10.24 -12.61 -18.08
C THR A 65 11.33 -11.95 -17.25
N LEU A 66 10.99 -11.45 -16.05
CA LEU A 66 11.94 -10.83 -15.12
C LEU A 66 13.14 -11.77 -14.83
N ARG A 67 12.86 -13.02 -14.51
CA ARG A 67 13.90 -14.03 -14.22
C ARG A 67 14.82 -14.35 -15.41
N SER A 68 14.39 -14.03 -16.60
CA SER A 68 15.22 -14.27 -17.81
C SER A 68 16.18 -13.12 -18.12
N VAL A 69 15.94 -11.93 -17.54
CA VAL A 69 16.71 -10.70 -17.83
C VAL A 69 17.46 -10.14 -16.64
N ASP A 70 17.00 -10.41 -15.42
CA ASP A 70 17.56 -9.88 -14.18
C ASP A 70 17.97 -11.01 -13.21
N GLU A 71 18.96 -10.74 -12.36
CA GLU A 71 19.35 -11.64 -11.28
C GLU A 71 18.34 -11.53 -10.13
N VAL A 72 17.59 -12.61 -9.91
CA VAL A 72 16.50 -12.66 -8.92
C VAL A 72 16.89 -13.51 -7.73
N THR A 73 16.91 -12.92 -6.54
CA THR A 73 17.16 -13.60 -5.27
C THR A 73 15.85 -13.91 -4.55
N ALA A 74 15.66 -15.19 -4.18
CA ALA A 74 14.46 -15.58 -3.43
C ALA A 74 14.62 -15.34 -1.92
N ASN A 75 13.70 -14.62 -1.30
CA ASN A 75 13.55 -14.52 0.15
C ASN A 75 12.37 -15.37 0.61
N LYS A 76 12.61 -16.67 0.77
CA LYS A 76 11.57 -17.66 1.12
C LYS A 76 10.88 -17.35 2.45
N ARG A 77 11.60 -16.77 3.42
CA ARG A 77 11.04 -16.45 4.75
C ARG A 77 9.96 -15.37 4.68
N LEU A 78 10.06 -14.47 3.70
CA LEU A 78 9.14 -13.33 3.54
C LEU A 78 8.21 -13.49 2.34
N GLY A 79 8.20 -14.67 1.68
CA GLY A 79 7.33 -14.93 0.53
C GLY A 79 7.53 -13.95 -0.63
N LYS A 80 8.76 -13.47 -0.87
CA LYS A 80 9.08 -12.47 -1.88
C LYS A 80 10.41 -12.74 -2.56
N TYR A 81 10.64 -12.05 -3.66
CA TYR A 81 11.91 -12.00 -4.37
C TYR A 81 12.54 -10.62 -4.27
N GLN A 82 13.82 -10.54 -4.52
CA GLN A 82 14.59 -9.30 -4.51
C GLN A 82 15.41 -9.18 -5.79
N ILE A 83 15.43 -8.00 -6.35
CA ILE A 83 16.30 -7.61 -7.46
C ILE A 83 16.96 -6.26 -7.14
N ILE A 84 18.11 -5.99 -7.75
CA ILE A 84 18.76 -4.70 -7.70
C ILE A 84 18.82 -4.16 -9.13
N LYS A 85 18.24 -2.99 -9.37
CA LYS A 85 18.28 -2.34 -10.67
C LYS A 85 18.64 -0.87 -10.50
N ASN A 86 19.67 -0.43 -11.24
CA ASN A 86 20.20 0.93 -11.14
C ASN A 86 20.60 1.32 -9.70
N GLY A 87 21.07 0.37 -8.90
CA GLY A 87 21.43 0.58 -7.50
C GLY A 87 20.24 0.70 -6.54
N VAL A 88 19.03 0.46 -7.01
CA VAL A 88 17.79 0.47 -6.19
C VAL A 88 17.37 -0.96 -5.86
N ASP A 89 17.06 -1.20 -4.59
CA ASP A 89 16.51 -2.47 -4.12
C ASP A 89 15.02 -2.56 -4.41
N PHE A 90 14.59 -3.64 -5.05
CA PHE A 90 13.20 -3.93 -5.30
C PHE A 90 12.77 -5.23 -4.61
N ASP A 91 11.70 -5.14 -3.84
CA ASP A 91 10.99 -6.28 -3.30
C ASP A 91 9.86 -6.69 -4.28
N VAL A 92 9.92 -7.90 -4.80
CA VAL A 92 9.00 -8.40 -5.82
C VAL A 92 8.12 -9.50 -5.23
N TYR A 93 6.85 -9.22 -5.15
CA TYR A 93 5.80 -10.19 -4.81
C TYR A 93 5.23 -10.76 -6.11
N VAL A 94 4.91 -12.04 -6.13
CA VAL A 94 4.49 -12.71 -7.36
C VAL A 94 3.12 -13.35 -7.16
N GLU A 95 2.24 -13.18 -8.15
CA GLU A 95 0.93 -13.82 -8.19
C GLU A 95 1.04 -15.33 -7.84
N ARG A 96 0.17 -15.80 -6.93
CA ARG A 96 0.12 -17.19 -6.45
C ARG A 96 1.39 -17.71 -5.74
N ASN A 97 2.38 -16.86 -5.53
CA ASN A 97 3.63 -17.22 -4.87
C ASN A 97 4.01 -16.24 -3.76
N THR A 98 3.00 -15.68 -3.09
CA THR A 98 3.14 -14.74 -1.98
C THR A 98 1.98 -14.91 -1.02
N ASP A 99 2.21 -14.54 0.25
CA ASP A 99 1.21 -14.54 1.32
C ASP A 99 0.51 -13.17 1.46
N LEU A 100 0.54 -12.32 0.43
CA LEU A 100 -0.17 -11.04 0.47
C LEU A 100 -1.68 -11.26 0.58
N ILE A 101 -2.29 -10.62 1.57
CA ILE A 101 -3.73 -10.75 1.89
C ILE A 101 -4.64 -10.29 0.74
N VAL A 102 -4.17 -9.37 -0.12
CA VAL A 102 -4.92 -8.90 -1.29
C VAL A 102 -4.40 -9.62 -2.54
N PRO A 103 -5.26 -10.38 -3.25
CA PRO A 103 -4.87 -11.07 -4.47
C PRO A 103 -4.44 -10.12 -5.59
N PHE A 104 -3.54 -10.58 -6.46
CA PHE A 104 -3.02 -9.81 -7.59
C PHE A 104 -4.13 -9.23 -8.48
N ASP A 105 -5.09 -10.07 -8.91
CA ASP A 105 -6.19 -9.65 -9.78
C ASP A 105 -7.05 -8.54 -9.15
N ALA A 106 -7.25 -8.59 -7.83
CA ALA A 106 -8.01 -7.57 -7.12
C ALA A 106 -7.26 -6.23 -7.08
N ILE A 107 -5.94 -6.27 -6.82
CA ILE A 107 -5.10 -5.06 -6.84
C ILE A 107 -5.07 -4.46 -8.24
N MET A 108 -4.84 -5.28 -9.28
CA MET A 108 -4.79 -4.82 -10.67
C MET A 108 -6.12 -4.19 -11.11
N ALA A 109 -7.24 -4.84 -10.81
CA ALA A 109 -8.58 -4.36 -11.20
C ALA A 109 -8.98 -3.01 -10.57
N ALA A 110 -8.33 -2.62 -9.47
CA ALA A 110 -8.57 -1.36 -8.76
C ALA A 110 -7.33 -0.45 -8.74
N SER A 111 -6.30 -0.76 -9.54
CA SER A 111 -5.10 0.07 -9.64
C SER A 111 -5.41 1.43 -10.27
N GLU A 112 -4.65 2.43 -9.86
CA GLU A 112 -4.71 3.79 -10.40
C GLU A 112 -3.40 4.10 -11.11
N ILE A 113 -3.46 4.77 -12.26
CA ILE A 113 -2.25 5.27 -12.93
C ILE A 113 -1.89 6.63 -12.34
N ILE A 114 -0.71 6.71 -11.72
CA ILE A 114 -0.16 7.94 -11.14
C ILE A 114 1.21 8.19 -11.74
N GLN A 115 1.39 9.28 -12.47
CA GLN A 115 2.64 9.61 -13.18
C GLN A 115 3.12 8.47 -14.10
N ASP A 116 2.19 7.87 -14.85
CA ASP A 116 2.41 6.73 -15.75
C ASP A 116 2.81 5.41 -15.04
N ILE A 117 2.63 5.33 -13.71
CA ILE A 117 2.95 4.17 -12.89
C ILE A 117 1.63 3.56 -12.37
N PRO A 118 1.36 2.26 -12.63
CA PRO A 118 0.25 1.56 -12.00
C PRO A 118 0.48 1.42 -10.50
N CYS A 119 -0.38 1.99 -9.69
CA CYS A 119 -0.31 1.98 -8.23
C CYS A 119 -1.52 1.26 -7.64
N ALA A 120 -1.31 0.50 -6.58
CA ALA A 120 -2.41 -0.05 -5.82
C ALA A 120 -3.30 1.07 -5.27
N SER A 121 -4.61 0.85 -5.26
CA SER A 121 -5.57 1.80 -4.69
C SER A 121 -5.34 2.00 -3.19
N LEU A 122 -5.74 3.16 -2.68
CA LEU A 122 -5.57 3.50 -1.25
C LEU A 122 -6.22 2.49 -0.30
N GLY A 123 -7.36 1.88 -0.68
CA GLY A 123 -8.01 0.86 0.14
C GLY A 123 -7.18 -0.42 0.22
N HIS A 124 -6.61 -0.89 -0.89
CA HIS A 124 -5.70 -2.03 -0.89
C HIS A 124 -4.39 -1.72 -0.15
N LEU A 125 -3.86 -0.49 -0.28
CA LEU A 125 -2.69 -0.06 0.49
C LEU A 125 -2.97 -0.03 1.99
N LEU A 126 -4.16 0.44 2.42
CA LEU A 126 -4.55 0.37 3.83
C LEU A 126 -4.54 -1.07 4.33
N THR A 127 -5.16 -2.00 3.58
CA THR A 127 -5.19 -3.43 3.93
C THR A 127 -3.79 -4.01 4.07
N LEU A 128 -2.94 -3.82 3.05
CA LEU A 128 -1.56 -4.34 3.05
C LEU A 128 -0.72 -3.76 4.20
N LYS A 129 -0.82 -2.45 4.45
CA LYS A 129 -0.06 -1.78 5.50
C LYS A 129 -0.54 -2.14 6.91
N THR A 130 -1.85 -2.31 7.11
CA THR A 130 -2.40 -2.73 8.41
C THR A 130 -2.02 -4.17 8.71
N HIS A 131 -2.08 -5.05 7.73
CA HIS A 131 -1.66 -6.44 7.87
C HIS A 131 -0.16 -6.52 8.22
N ALA A 132 0.71 -5.83 7.47
CA ALA A 132 2.14 -5.76 7.76
C ALA A 132 2.44 -5.14 9.15
N TYR A 133 1.69 -4.12 9.55
CA TYR A 133 1.79 -3.53 10.89
C TYR A 133 1.42 -4.53 11.98
N SER A 134 0.38 -5.34 11.79
CA SER A 134 -0.01 -6.39 12.74
C SER A 134 1.15 -7.32 13.06
N ASP A 135 1.88 -7.76 12.02
CA ASP A 135 2.97 -8.73 12.16
C ASP A 135 4.23 -8.18 12.81
N ARG A 136 4.51 -6.89 12.62
CA ARG A 136 5.79 -6.29 12.99
C ARG A 136 5.70 -4.97 13.77
N ARG A 137 4.58 -4.71 14.44
CA ARG A 137 4.24 -3.44 15.13
C ARG A 137 5.30 -2.92 16.11
N PHE A 138 6.14 -3.80 16.67
CA PHE A 138 7.18 -3.43 17.63
C PHE A 138 8.56 -3.21 16.99
N SER A 139 8.63 -3.12 15.67
CA SER A 139 9.86 -2.89 14.91
C SER A 139 9.88 -1.51 14.26
N ALA A 140 11.08 -1.06 13.84
CA ALA A 140 11.21 0.16 13.05
C ALA A 140 10.40 0.12 11.74
N LYS A 141 10.26 -1.07 11.12
CA LYS A 141 9.41 -1.25 9.94
C LYS A 141 7.93 -1.10 10.28
N GLY A 142 7.49 -1.59 11.46
CA GLY A 142 6.12 -1.38 11.94
C GLY A 142 5.81 0.10 12.19
N GLU A 143 6.75 0.88 12.75
CA GLU A 143 6.58 2.32 12.91
C GLU A 143 6.43 3.04 11.55
N LYS A 144 7.18 2.60 10.51
CA LYS A 144 7.01 3.08 9.14
C LYS A 144 5.62 2.75 8.59
N ASP A 145 5.14 1.50 8.78
CA ASP A 145 3.80 1.10 8.35
C ASP A 145 2.70 1.91 9.05
N ALA A 146 2.85 2.19 10.35
CA ALA A 146 1.91 3.04 11.09
C ALA A 146 1.87 4.47 10.54
N ARG A 147 3.01 5.06 10.16
CA ARG A 147 3.05 6.36 9.48
C ARG A 147 2.35 6.31 8.11
N ASP A 148 2.57 5.25 7.34
CA ASP A 148 1.90 5.08 6.04
C ASP A 148 0.38 4.92 6.20
N ILE A 149 -0.09 4.20 7.22
CA ILE A 149 -1.53 4.11 7.58
C ILE A 149 -2.10 5.51 7.84
N ILE A 150 -1.43 6.35 8.64
CA ILE A 150 -1.87 7.74 8.88
C ILE A 150 -1.95 8.52 7.57
N LYS A 151 -0.94 8.43 6.70
CA LYS A 151 -0.95 9.12 5.40
C LYS A 151 -2.12 8.69 4.53
N ILE A 152 -2.41 7.39 4.47
CA ILE A 152 -3.56 6.86 3.73
C ILE A 152 -4.88 7.40 4.29
N LEU A 153 -5.03 7.49 5.61
CA LEU A 153 -6.21 8.08 6.24
C LEU A 153 -6.36 9.58 5.91
N LEU A 154 -5.25 10.33 5.86
CA LEU A 154 -5.26 11.72 5.43
C LEU A 154 -5.69 11.86 3.98
N LEU A 155 -5.24 10.96 3.10
CA LEU A 155 -5.65 10.91 1.69
C LEU A 155 -7.14 10.55 1.53
N PHE A 156 -7.68 9.66 2.35
CA PHE A 156 -9.12 9.39 2.38
C PHE A 156 -9.93 10.62 2.78
N ASN A 157 -9.46 11.39 3.76
CA ASN A 157 -10.12 12.63 4.15
C ASN A 157 -10.08 13.68 3.04
N GLU A 158 -8.97 13.81 2.33
CA GLU A 158 -8.82 14.76 1.23
C GLU A 158 -9.71 14.40 0.05
N ASN A 159 -9.66 13.16 -0.39
CA ASN A 159 -10.43 12.67 -1.54
C ASN A 159 -11.92 12.54 -1.24
N LYS A 160 -12.33 12.38 0.03
CA LYS A 160 -13.70 12.11 0.51
C LYS A 160 -14.37 10.92 -0.21
N MET A 161 -13.60 10.12 -0.90
CA MET A 161 -14.05 8.95 -1.66
C MET A 161 -13.16 7.76 -1.33
N VAL A 162 -13.80 6.69 -0.87
CA VAL A 162 -13.16 5.40 -0.64
C VAL A 162 -13.99 4.34 -1.35
N SER A 163 -13.36 3.53 -2.18
CA SER A 163 -14.05 2.43 -2.85
C SER A 163 -14.29 1.29 -1.87
N ALA A 164 -15.55 0.91 -1.65
CA ALA A 164 -15.92 -0.28 -0.88
C ALA A 164 -15.22 -1.54 -1.40
N ARG A 165 -15.12 -1.67 -2.73
CA ARG A 165 -14.45 -2.79 -3.39
C ARG A 165 -12.97 -2.89 -3.02
N SER A 166 -12.27 -1.76 -2.88
CA SER A 166 -10.86 -1.76 -2.50
C SER A 166 -10.62 -2.08 -1.02
N LEU A 167 -11.67 -2.03 -0.19
CA LEU A 167 -11.65 -2.43 1.21
C LEU A 167 -12.22 -3.84 1.44
N SER A 168 -12.59 -4.59 0.39
CA SER A 168 -13.22 -5.92 0.54
C SER A 168 -12.36 -6.92 1.31
N PHE A 169 -11.05 -6.79 1.22
CA PHE A 169 -10.07 -7.64 1.91
C PHE A 169 -9.66 -7.12 3.30
N PHE A 170 -10.13 -5.94 3.71
CA PHE A 170 -9.84 -5.39 5.02
C PHE A 170 -10.64 -6.15 6.08
N LEU A 171 -9.95 -6.72 7.08
CA LEU A 171 -10.57 -7.55 8.11
C LEU A 171 -11.18 -6.69 9.23
N GLU A 172 -12.23 -7.21 9.87
CA GLU A 172 -12.94 -6.46 10.91
C GLU A 172 -12.07 -6.18 12.13
N GLU A 173 -11.22 -7.13 12.52
CA GLU A 173 -10.26 -6.95 13.62
C GLU A 173 -9.15 -5.92 13.33
N GLU A 174 -8.89 -5.62 12.06
CA GLU A 174 -7.88 -4.64 11.66
C GLU A 174 -8.29 -3.21 11.96
N TRP A 175 -9.59 -2.91 12.06
CA TRP A 175 -10.08 -1.59 12.46
C TRP A 175 -9.55 -1.16 13.82
N LEU A 176 -9.52 -2.08 14.78
CA LEU A 176 -8.97 -1.82 16.12
C LEU A 176 -7.47 -1.47 16.08
N LEU A 177 -6.72 -2.02 15.13
CA LEU A 177 -5.30 -1.69 14.94
C LEU A 177 -5.16 -0.28 14.35
N VAL A 178 -5.96 0.07 13.34
CA VAL A 178 -5.95 1.41 12.76
C VAL A 178 -6.36 2.46 13.79
N GLU A 179 -7.40 2.21 14.59
CA GLU A 179 -7.78 3.09 15.71
C GLU A 179 -6.63 3.31 16.68
N LYS A 180 -5.94 2.23 17.11
CA LYS A 180 -4.75 2.34 17.97
C LYS A 180 -3.63 3.16 17.34
N VAL A 181 -3.43 3.06 16.03
CA VAL A 181 -2.47 3.91 15.30
C VAL A 181 -2.87 5.39 15.39
N THR A 182 -4.16 5.71 15.23
CA THR A 182 -4.65 7.11 15.32
C THR A 182 -4.58 7.70 16.74
N GLN A 183 -4.37 6.88 17.77
CA GLN A 183 -4.17 7.32 19.15
C GLN A 183 -2.71 7.67 19.47
N GLN A 184 -1.74 7.27 18.65
CA GLN A 184 -0.31 7.46 18.89
C GLN A 184 0.14 8.90 18.53
N GLN A 185 0.11 9.81 19.49
CA GLN A 185 0.47 11.23 19.27
C GLN A 185 1.88 11.43 18.70
N LYS A 186 2.84 10.57 19.11
CA LYS A 186 4.22 10.62 18.60
C LYS A 186 4.27 10.52 17.07
N LEU A 187 3.50 9.60 16.46
CA LEU A 187 3.50 9.43 15.00
C LEU A 187 3.05 10.70 14.26
N PHE A 188 2.04 11.39 14.79
CA PHE A 188 1.58 12.65 14.20
C PHE A 188 2.60 13.77 14.34
N LEU A 189 3.30 13.85 15.48
CA LEU A 189 4.39 14.79 15.69
C LEU A 189 5.57 14.51 14.72
N ASP A 190 5.92 13.25 14.53
CA ASP A 190 6.97 12.85 13.61
C ASP A 190 6.61 13.23 12.16
N ILE A 191 5.39 12.94 11.71
CA ILE A 191 4.90 13.34 10.38
C ILE A 191 4.86 14.86 10.22
N ALA A 192 4.50 15.59 11.27
CA ALA A 192 4.42 17.04 11.29
C ALA A 192 5.78 17.73 11.56
N ASN A 193 6.90 17.00 11.51
CA ASN A 193 8.24 17.52 11.81
C ASN A 193 8.31 18.26 13.15
N GLY A 194 7.63 17.75 14.19
CA GLY A 194 7.59 18.32 15.54
C GLY A 194 6.59 19.48 15.74
N ASN A 195 5.86 19.88 14.70
CA ASN A 195 4.86 20.96 14.83
C ASN A 195 3.57 20.42 15.48
N ALA A 196 3.33 20.78 16.74
CA ALA A 196 2.20 20.30 17.53
C ALA A 196 0.82 20.73 16.97
N TYR A 197 0.72 21.94 16.38
CA TYR A 197 -0.51 22.38 15.76
C TYR A 197 -0.84 21.56 14.52
N THR A 198 0.11 21.40 13.63
CA THR A 198 -0.03 20.54 12.42
C THR A 198 -0.34 19.09 12.78
N ALA A 199 0.33 18.54 13.81
CA ALA A 199 0.07 17.19 14.30
C ALA A 199 -1.37 17.00 14.79
N LYS A 200 -1.93 18.00 15.49
CA LYS A 200 -3.33 18.00 15.95
C LYS A 200 -4.31 18.03 14.77
N GLU A 201 -4.04 18.86 13.76
CA GLU A 201 -4.86 18.92 12.54
C GLU A 201 -4.78 17.61 11.74
N TYR A 202 -3.61 17.02 11.60
CA TYR A 202 -3.46 15.71 10.95
C TYR A 202 -4.25 14.62 11.68
N ARG A 203 -4.18 14.60 13.02
CA ARG A 203 -4.96 13.62 13.80
C ARG A 203 -6.46 13.78 13.57
N LYS A 204 -6.97 15.00 13.58
CA LYS A 204 -8.38 15.30 13.30
C LYS A 204 -8.78 14.79 11.90
N LYS A 205 -7.99 15.12 10.88
CA LYS A 205 -8.23 14.70 9.50
C LYS A 205 -8.12 13.17 9.32
N ALA A 206 -7.14 12.52 9.98
CA ALA A 206 -7.00 11.07 9.94
C ALA A 206 -8.21 10.34 10.55
N LEU A 207 -8.75 10.84 11.66
CA LEU A 207 -9.99 10.29 12.25
C LEU A 207 -11.19 10.46 11.30
N GLN A 208 -11.30 11.56 10.58
CA GLN A 208 -12.33 11.73 9.55
C GLN A 208 -12.13 10.76 8.38
N GLY A 209 -10.87 10.56 7.93
CA GLY A 209 -10.54 9.59 6.90
C GLY A 209 -10.86 8.15 7.32
N LEU A 210 -10.64 7.81 8.58
CA LEU A 210 -11.03 6.51 9.15
C LEU A 210 -12.57 6.32 9.10
N GLU A 211 -13.31 7.36 9.46
CA GLU A 211 -14.78 7.33 9.39
C GLU A 211 -15.27 7.13 7.95
N TYR A 212 -14.66 7.81 6.97
CA TYR A 212 -14.98 7.59 5.54
C TYR A 212 -14.71 6.16 5.10
N ALA A 213 -13.56 5.58 5.48
CA ALA A 213 -13.22 4.20 5.14
C ALA A 213 -14.20 3.20 5.75
N TYR A 214 -14.55 3.39 7.02
CA TYR A 214 -15.52 2.54 7.74
C TYR A 214 -16.91 2.59 7.09
N LYS A 215 -17.41 3.78 6.78
CA LYS A 215 -18.69 3.97 6.09
C LYS A 215 -18.71 3.32 4.70
N ALA A 216 -17.62 3.47 3.93
CA ALA A 216 -17.50 2.88 2.61
C ALA A 216 -17.52 1.35 2.66
N LYS A 217 -16.79 0.74 3.61
CA LYS A 217 -16.80 -0.72 3.82
C LYS A 217 -18.21 -1.23 4.09
N ASN A 218 -18.94 -0.59 5.03
CA ASN A 218 -20.28 -1.00 5.43
C ASN A 218 -21.31 -0.80 4.31
N ALA A 219 -21.27 0.32 3.58
CA ALA A 219 -22.15 0.54 2.44
C ALA A 219 -21.98 -0.52 1.33
N GLY A 220 -20.75 -1.04 1.13
CA GLY A 220 -20.49 -2.14 0.22
C GLY A 220 -21.07 -3.48 0.67
N MET A 221 -21.20 -3.71 1.97
CA MET A 221 -21.85 -4.92 2.52
C MET A 221 -23.37 -4.90 2.29
N ASP A 222 -24.02 -3.76 2.43
CA ASP A 222 -25.47 -3.63 2.24
C ASP A 222 -25.89 -3.90 0.78
N THR A 223 -25.05 -3.55 -0.20
CA THR A 223 -25.32 -3.83 -1.61
C THR A 223 -25.14 -5.30 -1.98
N CYS A 224 -24.30 -6.05 -1.28
CA CYS A 224 -24.08 -7.47 -1.50
C CYS A 224 -25.20 -8.35 -0.90
N THR A 225 -25.90 -7.89 0.13
CA THR A 225 -27.01 -8.65 0.77
C THR A 225 -28.31 -8.56 -0.01
N ASN A 226 -28.48 -7.57 -0.89
CA ASN A 226 -29.69 -7.37 -1.70
C ASN A 226 -29.60 -7.92 -3.15
N GLY A 227 -28.48 -8.52 -3.53
CA GLY A 227 -28.22 -9.11 -4.85
C GLY A 227 -28.05 -10.62 -4.78
N ASN A 228 -29.19 -11.34 -4.90
CA ASN A 228 -29.37 -12.74 -5.28
C ASN A 228 -28.32 -13.78 -4.84
N GLN A 229 -28.81 -14.73 -4.04
CA GLN A 229 -28.20 -16.03 -3.72
C GLN A 229 -27.75 -16.78 -4.99
N GLY A 230 -26.49 -16.62 -5.33
CA GLY A 230 -25.76 -17.46 -6.26
C GLY A 230 -24.56 -18.04 -5.53
N GLY A 231 -24.78 -19.12 -4.77
CA GLY A 231 -23.73 -19.74 -3.94
C GLY A 231 -22.62 -20.32 -4.79
N TYR A 232 -21.42 -19.84 -4.61
CA TYR A 232 -20.21 -20.62 -4.85
C TYR A 232 -19.65 -21.10 -3.51
N LEU A 233 -20.06 -22.30 -3.13
CA LEU A 233 -19.46 -23.07 -2.05
C LEU A 233 -18.01 -23.43 -2.46
N TYR A 234 -17.05 -22.79 -1.84
CA TYR A 234 -15.67 -23.23 -1.88
C TYR A 234 -15.57 -24.54 -1.09
N LYS A 235 -15.47 -25.66 -1.78
CA LYS A 235 -15.13 -26.96 -1.18
C LYS A 235 -13.60 -27.03 -1.08
N GLY A 236 -13.09 -26.88 0.13
CA GLY A 236 -11.69 -27.15 0.45
C GLY A 236 -11.30 -28.61 0.14
N PRO A 237 -9.99 -28.91 -0.04
CA PRO A 237 -9.52 -30.24 -0.38
C PRO A 237 -9.84 -31.22 0.77
N LYS A 238 -10.42 -32.36 0.41
CA LYS A 238 -10.53 -33.51 1.30
C LYS A 238 -9.15 -34.16 1.43
N THR A 239 -8.78 -34.45 2.66
CA THR A 239 -7.63 -35.23 3.13
C THR A 239 -7.25 -36.40 2.23
#